data_1bfda658e9127de6a5f614fca02dec05
#
_entry.id   1bfda658e9127de6a5f614fca02dec05
#
_cell.length_a   1.000
_cell.length_b   1.000
_cell.length_c   1.000
_cell.angle_alpha   90.00
_cell.angle_beta   90.00
_cell.angle_gamma   90.00
#
_symmetry.space_group_name_H-M   'P 1'
#
loop_
_entity.id
_entity.type
_entity.pdbx_description
1 polymer ?
#
loop_
_entity_poly.entity_id
_entity_poly.type
_entity_poly.pdbx_seq_one_letter_code
_entity_poly.pdbx_strand_id
1 'polypeptide(L)'
;MRKLEVCCGDLQSVRAAIEGGAHRVELCEALELDGLTPSEAMMESAIGMGIPVQVLIRVREGDFVYSKDEICKMRNDIRLARKLGAAGVVIGALMPDGSIDEEAIRCMMDEAEGLSVTFHRAFDVCRKPEEALEKIISLGCHRLLTSGQATTAEQGIPMLKKLVEQAEGRIIIMPGAGVNPQNASRILEETGALEIHGSLRRNGHTSAELVRATLNNRHFSEQSFTIS
;
A
#
# COMPACT_ATOMS: atom_id res chain seq x y z
N MET A 1 -5.33 -9.48 -14.05
CA MET A 1 -5.26 -8.05 -14.44
C MET A 1 -4.36 -7.35 -13.44
N ARG A 2 -3.35 -6.60 -13.92
CA ARG A 2 -2.48 -5.79 -13.06
C ARG A 2 -3.22 -4.58 -12.54
N LYS A 3 -2.88 -4.12 -11.31
CA LYS A 3 -3.53 -2.99 -10.67
C LYS A 3 -2.55 -1.91 -10.26
N LEU A 4 -2.99 -0.65 -10.37
CA LEU A 4 -2.28 0.51 -9.85
C LEU A 4 -3.04 1.04 -8.64
N GLU A 5 -2.35 1.14 -7.51
CA GLU A 5 -2.76 1.87 -6.33
C GLU A 5 -2.05 3.22 -6.28
N VAL A 6 -2.80 4.29 -6.01
CA VAL A 6 -2.25 5.65 -5.95
C VAL A 6 -2.31 6.17 -4.52
N CYS A 7 -1.15 6.57 -3.97
CA CYS A 7 -1.06 7.21 -2.66
C CYS A 7 -1.51 8.68 -2.77
N CYS A 8 -2.53 9.05 -2.00
CA CYS A 8 -3.18 10.35 -2.02
C CYS A 8 -3.14 10.98 -0.63
N GLY A 9 -2.52 12.17 -0.52
CA GLY A 9 -2.41 12.93 0.72
C GLY A 9 -3.50 13.99 0.90
N ASP A 10 -4.43 14.11 -0.05
CA ASP A 10 -5.51 15.09 -0.06
C ASP A 10 -6.61 14.70 -1.06
N LEU A 11 -7.77 15.34 -0.96
CA LEU A 11 -8.93 15.05 -1.81
C LEU A 11 -8.74 15.46 -3.27
N GLN A 12 -7.88 16.43 -3.56
CA GLN A 12 -7.52 16.80 -4.93
C GLN A 12 -6.75 15.66 -5.59
N SER A 13 -5.82 15.05 -4.85
CA SER A 13 -5.07 13.87 -5.30
C SER A 13 -5.99 12.67 -5.54
N VAL A 14 -7.00 12.43 -4.70
CA VAL A 14 -8.01 11.38 -4.92
C VAL A 14 -8.79 11.61 -6.22
N ARG A 15 -9.25 12.84 -6.47
CA ARG A 15 -9.94 13.18 -7.74
C ARG A 15 -9.04 12.96 -8.95
N ALA A 16 -7.78 13.37 -8.87
CA ALA A 16 -6.81 13.17 -9.95
C ALA A 16 -6.50 11.69 -10.19
N ALA A 17 -6.44 10.86 -9.13
CA ALA A 17 -6.28 9.41 -9.24
C ALA A 17 -7.47 8.76 -9.97
N ILE A 18 -8.72 9.16 -9.61
CA ILE A 18 -9.95 8.70 -10.28
C ILE A 18 -9.94 9.12 -11.75
N GLU A 19 -9.67 10.38 -12.05
CA GLU A 19 -9.61 10.91 -13.42
C GLU A 19 -8.53 10.20 -14.26
N GLY A 20 -7.42 9.85 -13.63
CA GLY A 20 -6.33 9.10 -14.24
C GLY A 20 -6.63 7.62 -14.49
N GLY A 21 -7.69 7.07 -13.86
CA GLY A 21 -8.11 5.68 -14.00
C GLY A 21 -7.46 4.73 -12.99
N ALA A 22 -6.98 5.22 -11.84
CA ALA A 22 -6.45 4.36 -10.77
C ALA A 22 -7.46 3.28 -10.34
N HIS A 23 -6.99 2.10 -9.98
CA HIS A 23 -7.86 1.00 -9.55
C HIS A 23 -8.30 1.13 -8.09
N ARG A 24 -7.48 1.78 -7.26
CA ARG A 24 -7.76 2.14 -5.86
C ARG A 24 -6.80 3.23 -5.41
N VAL A 25 -7.09 3.81 -4.25
CA VAL A 25 -6.19 4.77 -3.60
C VAL A 25 -5.80 4.27 -2.20
N GLU A 26 -4.56 4.59 -1.80
CA GLU A 26 -4.18 4.65 -0.40
C GLU A 26 -4.39 6.09 0.06
N LEU A 27 -5.20 6.29 1.09
CA LEU A 27 -5.48 7.60 1.67
C LEU A 27 -4.66 7.82 2.92
N CYS A 28 -3.92 8.92 2.97
CA CYS A 28 -3.16 9.36 4.13
C CYS A 28 -3.23 10.89 4.29
N GLU A 29 -2.75 11.41 5.39
CA GLU A 29 -2.41 12.82 5.58
C GLU A 29 -0.90 12.97 5.79
N ALA A 30 -0.37 14.19 5.79
CA ALA A 30 1.03 14.50 6.10
C ALA A 30 2.04 13.66 5.31
N LEU A 31 1.93 13.67 3.97
CA LEU A 31 2.84 12.92 3.08
C LEU A 31 4.32 13.33 3.23
N GLU A 32 4.60 14.52 3.70
CA GLU A 32 5.95 15.01 4.05
C GLU A 32 6.54 14.27 5.26
N LEU A 33 5.72 13.59 6.06
CA LEU A 33 6.08 12.72 7.18
C LEU A 33 5.93 11.22 6.83
N ASP A 34 6.00 10.89 5.54
CA ASP A 34 5.75 9.55 5.00
C ASP A 34 4.32 9.01 5.24
N GLY A 35 3.38 9.91 5.45
CA GLY A 35 1.95 9.62 5.64
C GLY A 35 1.57 9.26 7.07
N LEU A 36 0.45 9.81 7.51
CA LEU A 36 -0.22 9.51 8.79
C LEU A 36 -1.68 9.15 8.54
N THR A 37 -2.35 8.63 9.58
CA THR A 37 -3.80 8.34 9.54
C THR A 37 -4.57 9.61 9.17
N PRO A 38 -5.41 9.58 8.11
CA PRO A 38 -6.21 10.74 7.72
C PRO A 38 -7.34 11.00 8.71
N SER A 39 -7.80 12.26 8.74
CA SER A 39 -8.96 12.65 9.55
C SER A 39 -10.26 11.96 9.11
N GLU A 40 -11.23 11.82 10.03
CA GLU A 40 -12.55 11.22 9.76
C GLU A 40 -13.23 11.91 8.57
N ALA A 41 -13.23 13.25 8.53
CA ALA A 41 -13.84 14.03 7.45
C ALA A 41 -13.18 13.74 6.08
N MET A 42 -11.86 13.54 6.07
CA MET A 42 -11.13 13.19 4.85
C MET A 42 -11.45 11.76 4.39
N MET A 43 -11.52 10.79 5.31
CA MET A 43 -11.92 9.42 5.00
C MET A 43 -13.33 9.38 4.40
N GLU A 44 -14.32 10.02 5.07
CA GLU A 44 -15.71 10.07 4.61
C GLU A 44 -15.82 10.67 3.22
N SER A 45 -15.14 11.81 3.00
CA SER A 45 -15.15 12.50 1.70
C SER A 45 -14.51 11.65 0.59
N ALA A 46 -13.38 11.01 0.84
CA ALA A 46 -12.68 10.19 -0.14
C ALA A 46 -13.46 8.91 -0.49
N ILE A 47 -14.01 8.23 0.52
CA ILE A 47 -14.84 7.02 0.34
C ILE A 47 -16.10 7.37 -0.48
N GLY A 48 -16.73 8.52 -0.20
CA GLY A 48 -17.88 9.04 -0.95
C GLY A 48 -17.62 9.30 -2.44
N MET A 49 -16.36 9.36 -2.89
CA MET A 49 -16.01 9.52 -4.32
C MET A 49 -16.14 8.23 -5.14
N GLY A 50 -16.39 7.07 -4.51
CA GLY A 50 -16.72 5.81 -5.19
C GLY A 50 -15.53 5.00 -5.70
N ILE A 51 -14.28 5.42 -5.47
CA ILE A 51 -13.09 4.60 -5.70
C ILE A 51 -12.81 3.75 -4.46
N PRO A 52 -12.31 2.49 -4.57
CA PRO A 52 -11.88 1.72 -3.41
C PRO A 52 -10.75 2.45 -2.66
N VAL A 53 -10.97 2.72 -1.35
CA VAL A 53 -10.02 3.43 -0.48
C VAL A 53 -9.38 2.46 0.50
N GLN A 54 -8.04 2.42 0.53
CA GLN A 54 -7.23 1.82 1.58
C GLN A 54 -6.80 2.94 2.52
N VAL A 55 -7.14 2.86 3.80
CA VAL A 55 -6.82 3.92 4.78
C VAL A 55 -5.51 3.59 5.48
N LEU A 56 -4.53 4.50 5.42
CA LEU A 56 -3.30 4.35 6.18
C LEU A 56 -3.58 4.53 7.68
N ILE A 57 -3.16 3.55 8.47
CA ILE A 57 -3.26 3.57 9.92
C ILE A 57 -1.86 3.72 10.51
N ARG A 58 -1.47 4.96 10.78
CA ARG A 58 -0.17 5.34 11.34
C ARG A 58 -0.34 6.59 12.20
N VAL A 59 -0.16 6.44 13.51
CA VAL A 59 -0.53 7.47 14.49
C VAL A 59 0.52 8.56 14.68
N ARG A 60 1.75 8.34 14.24
CA ARG A 60 2.87 9.29 14.32
C ARG A 60 3.95 9.00 13.28
N GLU A 61 4.80 9.98 13.05
CA GLU A 61 6.06 9.83 12.30
C GLU A 61 7.12 9.02 13.07
N GLY A 62 8.26 8.77 12.42
CA GLY A 62 9.40 8.05 12.98
C GLY A 62 9.31 6.54 12.80
N ASP A 63 9.71 5.79 13.82
CA ASP A 63 9.76 4.34 13.78
C ASP A 63 8.36 3.68 13.80
N PHE A 64 8.35 2.35 13.73
CA PHE A 64 7.13 1.54 13.74
C PHE A 64 6.99 0.70 15.02
N VAL A 65 7.70 1.11 16.09
CA VAL A 65 7.64 0.47 17.41
C VAL A 65 6.62 1.23 18.26
N TYR A 66 5.45 0.68 18.45
CA TYR A 66 4.33 1.37 19.07
C TYR A 66 4.10 0.93 20.52
N SER A 67 3.69 1.89 21.36
CA SER A 67 3.19 1.61 22.69
C SER A 67 1.79 0.97 22.66
N LYS A 68 1.35 0.41 23.77
CA LYS A 68 0.00 -0.16 23.88
C LYS A 68 -1.10 0.88 23.64
N ASP A 69 -0.89 2.12 24.07
CA ASP A 69 -1.85 3.21 23.85
C ASP A 69 -1.93 3.60 22.37
N GLU A 70 -0.79 3.63 21.66
CA GLU A 70 -0.75 3.86 20.22
C GLU A 70 -1.44 2.74 19.47
N ILE A 71 -1.21 1.48 19.81
CA ILE A 71 -1.93 0.34 19.20
C ILE A 71 -3.44 0.43 19.48
N CYS A 72 -3.84 0.83 20.71
CA CYS A 72 -5.26 1.04 21.02
C CYS A 72 -5.88 2.13 20.12
N LYS A 73 -5.16 3.23 19.90
CA LYS A 73 -5.59 4.28 18.95
C LYS A 73 -5.71 3.76 17.52
N MET A 74 -4.70 3.05 17.02
CA MET A 74 -4.70 2.46 15.68
C MET A 74 -5.90 1.51 15.48
N ARG A 75 -6.24 0.70 16.48
CA ARG A 75 -7.45 -0.16 16.47
C ARG A 75 -8.73 0.66 16.34
N ASN A 76 -8.84 1.79 17.07
CA ASN A 76 -10.00 2.67 16.95
C ASN A 76 -10.09 3.30 15.56
N ASP A 77 -8.97 3.71 14.97
CA ASP A 77 -8.90 4.27 13.61
C ASP A 77 -9.32 3.21 12.57
N ILE A 78 -8.97 1.94 12.75
CA ILE A 78 -9.43 0.82 11.90
C ILE A 78 -10.96 0.64 12.00
N ARG A 79 -11.52 0.65 13.23
CA ARG A 79 -12.99 0.58 13.42
C ARG A 79 -13.71 1.73 12.73
N LEU A 80 -13.13 2.94 12.80
CA LEU A 80 -13.68 4.11 12.13
C LEU A 80 -13.64 3.94 10.61
N ALA A 81 -12.50 3.58 10.03
CA ALA A 81 -12.36 3.33 8.60
C ALA A 81 -13.37 2.28 8.10
N ARG A 82 -13.54 1.17 8.85
CA ARG A 82 -14.53 0.13 8.56
C ARG A 82 -15.97 0.66 8.60
N LYS A 83 -16.31 1.43 9.65
CA LYS A 83 -17.63 2.04 9.81
C LYS A 83 -17.98 2.99 8.66
N LEU A 84 -17.00 3.72 8.14
CA LEU A 84 -17.15 4.64 7.02
C LEU A 84 -17.21 3.93 5.65
N GLY A 85 -16.94 2.63 5.60
CA GLY A 85 -17.01 1.85 4.36
C GLY A 85 -15.71 1.83 3.55
N ALA A 86 -14.56 1.98 4.19
CA ALA A 86 -13.27 1.78 3.54
C ALA A 86 -13.19 0.38 2.91
N ALA A 87 -12.50 0.26 1.78
CA ALA A 87 -12.24 -1.03 1.13
C ALA A 87 -11.14 -1.83 1.85
N GLY A 88 -10.32 -1.14 2.64
CA GLY A 88 -9.26 -1.77 3.42
C GLY A 88 -8.46 -0.78 4.24
N VAL A 89 -7.45 -1.31 4.92
CA VAL A 89 -6.51 -0.55 5.74
C VAL A 89 -5.07 -0.94 5.44
N VAL A 90 -4.16 -0.01 5.72
CA VAL A 90 -2.73 -0.20 5.54
C VAL A 90 -2.07 -0.05 6.91
N ILE A 91 -1.44 -1.10 7.40
CA ILE A 91 -0.90 -1.22 8.76
C ILE A 91 0.54 -1.74 8.76
N GLY A 92 1.22 -1.62 9.87
CA GLY A 92 2.51 -2.27 10.11
C GLY A 92 3.05 -1.88 11.48
N ALA A 93 3.66 -2.82 12.17
CA ALA A 93 4.29 -2.62 13.46
C ALA A 93 5.52 -3.53 13.59
N LEU A 94 6.55 -3.02 14.26
CA LEU A 94 7.81 -3.73 14.50
C LEU A 94 8.11 -3.75 16.00
N MET A 95 8.86 -4.78 16.40
CA MET A 95 9.51 -4.84 17.70
C MET A 95 10.80 -3.99 17.69
N PRO A 96 11.33 -3.59 18.86
CA PRO A 96 12.58 -2.82 18.93
C PRO A 96 13.78 -3.50 18.27
N ASP A 97 13.75 -4.82 18.11
CA ASP A 97 14.81 -5.57 17.44
C ASP A 97 14.64 -5.64 15.91
N GLY A 98 13.61 -4.97 15.37
CA GLY A 98 13.28 -4.93 13.94
C GLY A 98 12.52 -6.16 13.41
N SER A 99 12.08 -7.08 14.27
CA SER A 99 11.16 -8.14 13.88
C SER A 99 9.70 -7.63 13.80
N ILE A 100 8.82 -8.39 13.13
CA ILE A 100 7.39 -8.07 13.07
C ILE A 100 6.78 -8.20 14.46
N ASP A 101 6.05 -7.16 14.91
CA ASP A 101 5.23 -7.22 16.13
C ASP A 101 3.93 -7.97 15.84
N GLU A 102 3.99 -9.29 15.98
CA GLU A 102 2.86 -10.17 15.67
C GLU A 102 1.65 -9.91 16.57
N GLU A 103 1.87 -9.55 17.85
CA GLU A 103 0.77 -9.26 18.79
C GLU A 103 0.01 -8.00 18.36
N ALA A 104 0.74 -6.92 18.06
CA ALA A 104 0.15 -5.69 17.56
C ALA A 104 -0.60 -5.91 16.24
N ILE A 105 -0.01 -6.65 15.29
CA ILE A 105 -0.66 -6.94 14.01
C ILE A 105 -1.92 -7.78 14.22
N ARG A 106 -1.92 -8.84 15.05
CA ARG A 106 -3.14 -9.63 15.35
C ARG A 106 -4.25 -8.74 15.91
N CYS A 107 -3.92 -7.89 16.90
CA CYS A 107 -4.91 -6.96 17.46
C CYS A 107 -5.52 -6.01 16.42
N MET A 108 -4.73 -5.57 15.43
CA MET A 108 -5.23 -4.74 14.34
C MET A 108 -6.03 -5.55 13.31
N MET A 109 -5.61 -6.77 13.00
CA MET A 109 -6.34 -7.69 12.10
C MET A 109 -7.72 -8.04 12.63
N ASP A 110 -7.88 -8.25 13.94
CA ASP A 110 -9.18 -8.52 14.57
C ASP A 110 -10.18 -7.37 14.33
N GLU A 111 -9.71 -6.11 14.36
CA GLU A 111 -10.56 -4.94 14.09
C GLU A 111 -10.83 -4.74 12.59
N ALA A 112 -9.95 -5.27 11.74
CA ALA A 112 -10.02 -5.14 10.29
C ALA A 112 -10.90 -6.24 9.64
N GLU A 113 -11.67 -7.00 10.41
CA GLU A 113 -12.54 -8.06 9.89
C GLU A 113 -13.42 -7.56 8.73
N GLY A 114 -13.35 -8.26 7.59
CA GLY A 114 -14.05 -7.89 6.36
C GLY A 114 -13.35 -6.84 5.48
N LEU A 115 -12.25 -6.23 5.96
CA LEU A 115 -11.45 -5.30 5.19
C LEU A 115 -10.26 -6.00 4.51
N SER A 116 -9.83 -5.45 3.39
CA SER A 116 -8.53 -5.82 2.83
C SER A 116 -7.40 -5.19 3.63
N VAL A 117 -6.39 -5.96 4.02
CA VAL A 117 -5.26 -5.46 4.83
C VAL A 117 -3.97 -5.51 4.03
N THR A 118 -3.27 -4.36 3.97
CA THR A 118 -1.93 -4.22 3.41
C THR A 118 -0.93 -4.00 4.54
N PHE A 119 0.16 -4.78 4.60
CA PHE A 119 1.30 -4.45 5.44
C PHE A 119 2.18 -3.42 4.71
N HIS A 120 2.47 -2.29 5.35
CA HIS A 120 3.16 -1.17 4.73
C HIS A 120 4.69 -1.27 4.78
N ARG A 121 5.37 -0.20 4.38
CA ARG A 121 6.82 -0.09 4.26
C ARG A 121 7.62 -0.18 5.57
N ALA A 122 7.00 -0.43 6.72
CA ALA A 122 7.73 -0.92 7.89
C ALA A 122 8.55 -2.18 7.57
N PHE A 123 8.11 -2.96 6.57
CA PHE A 123 8.87 -4.07 6.02
C PHE A 123 10.24 -3.67 5.47
N ASP A 124 10.37 -2.46 4.92
CA ASP A 124 11.63 -2.02 4.31
C ASP A 124 12.75 -1.76 5.33
N VAL A 125 12.42 -1.69 6.63
CA VAL A 125 13.36 -1.57 7.73
C VAL A 125 13.34 -2.76 8.69
N CYS A 126 12.58 -3.82 8.37
CA CYS A 126 12.54 -5.02 9.20
C CYS A 126 13.84 -5.85 9.07
N ARG A 127 14.11 -6.63 10.12
CA ARG A 127 15.13 -7.68 10.06
C ARG A 127 14.61 -8.90 9.28
N LYS A 128 15.51 -9.56 8.56
CA LYS A 128 15.27 -10.86 7.93
C LYS A 128 13.99 -10.89 7.08
N PRO A 129 13.98 -10.18 5.93
CA PRO A 129 12.78 -9.96 5.13
C PRO A 129 12.06 -11.26 4.71
N GLU A 130 12.78 -12.34 4.44
CA GLU A 130 12.16 -13.62 4.08
C GLU A 130 11.39 -14.25 5.25
N GLU A 131 11.91 -14.19 6.48
CA GLU A 131 11.20 -14.66 7.68
C GLU A 131 10.02 -13.72 8.01
N ALA A 132 10.20 -12.41 7.82
CA ALA A 132 9.15 -11.42 8.02
C ALA A 132 7.99 -11.62 7.04
N LEU A 133 8.26 -11.96 5.77
CA LEU A 133 7.23 -12.27 4.79
C LEU A 133 6.34 -13.44 5.25
N GLU A 134 6.94 -14.55 5.71
CA GLU A 134 6.18 -15.71 6.20
C GLU A 134 5.29 -15.35 7.40
N LYS A 135 5.78 -14.51 8.31
CA LYS A 135 4.96 -14.01 9.43
C LYS A 135 3.78 -13.18 8.95
N ILE A 136 4.01 -12.24 8.03
CA ILE A 136 2.96 -11.38 7.47
C ILE A 136 1.89 -12.22 6.74
N ILE A 137 2.31 -13.27 6.02
CA ILE A 137 1.41 -14.24 5.39
C ILE A 137 0.59 -14.97 6.45
N SER A 138 1.25 -15.50 7.49
CA SER A 138 0.59 -16.26 8.57
C SER A 138 -0.40 -15.41 9.38
N LEU A 139 -0.18 -14.10 9.46
CA LEU A 139 -1.06 -13.12 10.08
C LEU A 139 -2.29 -12.76 9.23
N GLY A 140 -2.35 -13.25 7.98
CA GLY A 140 -3.51 -13.06 7.10
C GLY A 140 -3.53 -11.73 6.34
N CYS A 141 -2.43 -11.00 6.24
CA CYS A 141 -2.37 -9.82 5.39
C CYS A 141 -2.58 -10.18 3.92
N HIS A 142 -3.32 -9.35 3.19
CA HIS A 142 -3.64 -9.58 1.78
C HIS A 142 -2.55 -9.06 0.83
N ARG A 143 -1.82 -8.02 1.26
CA ARG A 143 -0.76 -7.35 0.48
C ARG A 143 0.43 -7.00 1.35
N LEU A 144 1.58 -6.92 0.71
CA LEU A 144 2.80 -6.36 1.25
C LEU A 144 3.28 -5.23 0.33
N LEU A 145 3.22 -3.99 0.82
CA LEU A 145 3.80 -2.82 0.15
C LEU A 145 5.27 -2.68 0.56
N THR A 146 6.17 -2.75 -0.41
CA THR A 146 7.61 -2.70 -0.13
C THR A 146 8.40 -2.17 -1.33
N SER A 147 9.54 -1.56 -1.05
CA SER A 147 10.57 -1.24 -2.05
C SER A 147 11.61 -2.35 -2.23
N GLY A 148 11.43 -3.51 -1.55
CA GLY A 148 12.45 -4.56 -1.49
C GLY A 148 13.63 -4.16 -0.62
N GLN A 149 13.40 -3.42 0.45
CA GLN A 149 14.40 -2.88 1.39
C GLN A 149 15.44 -1.94 0.73
N ALA A 150 15.14 -1.43 -0.45
CA ALA A 150 15.97 -0.45 -1.16
C ALA A 150 15.37 0.97 -1.06
N THR A 151 16.12 1.97 -1.50
CA THR A 151 15.62 3.35 -1.53
C THR A 151 14.42 3.51 -2.46
N THR A 152 14.44 2.78 -3.59
CA THR A 152 13.34 2.77 -4.57
C THR A 152 12.99 1.34 -4.98
N ALA A 153 11.75 1.14 -5.43
CA ALA A 153 11.30 -0.15 -5.96
C ALA A 153 12.16 -0.61 -7.17
N GLU A 154 12.65 0.31 -7.99
CA GLU A 154 13.51 0.00 -9.13
C GLU A 154 14.85 -0.60 -8.68
N GLN A 155 15.46 -0.03 -7.63
CA GLN A 155 16.69 -0.57 -7.03
C GLN A 155 16.45 -1.89 -6.30
N GLY A 156 15.25 -2.07 -5.75
CA GLY A 156 14.83 -3.25 -5.02
C GLY A 156 14.34 -4.41 -5.88
N ILE A 157 14.35 -4.30 -7.22
CA ILE A 157 13.87 -5.36 -8.13
C ILE A 157 14.39 -6.76 -7.76
N PRO A 158 15.68 -6.99 -7.45
CA PRO A 158 16.16 -8.32 -7.12
C PRO A 158 15.48 -8.92 -5.87
N MET A 159 15.29 -8.12 -4.82
CA MET A 159 14.59 -8.57 -3.59
C MET A 159 13.10 -8.70 -3.86
N LEU A 160 12.48 -7.75 -4.55
CA LEU A 160 11.05 -7.81 -4.90
C LEU A 160 10.72 -9.09 -5.68
N LYS A 161 11.56 -9.47 -6.66
CA LYS A 161 11.41 -10.72 -7.39
C LYS A 161 11.46 -11.93 -6.47
N LYS A 162 12.46 -12.00 -5.57
CA LYS A 162 12.59 -13.05 -4.58
C LYS A 162 11.36 -13.16 -3.67
N LEU A 163 10.83 -12.02 -3.21
CA LEU A 163 9.62 -11.98 -2.39
C LEU A 163 8.38 -12.46 -3.15
N VAL A 164 8.24 -12.09 -4.45
CA VAL A 164 7.15 -12.58 -5.30
C VAL A 164 7.23 -14.09 -5.49
N GLU A 165 8.43 -14.61 -5.76
CA GLU A 165 8.67 -16.06 -5.89
C GLU A 165 8.37 -16.80 -4.58
N GLN A 166 8.86 -16.30 -3.44
CA GLN A 166 8.62 -16.89 -2.12
C GLN A 166 7.15 -16.83 -1.70
N ALA A 167 6.45 -15.75 -2.06
CA ALA A 167 5.04 -15.57 -1.72
C ALA A 167 4.14 -16.65 -2.35
N GLU A 168 4.50 -17.21 -3.51
CA GLU A 168 3.73 -18.27 -4.22
C GLU A 168 2.22 -17.96 -4.33
N GLY A 169 1.86 -16.68 -4.48
CA GLY A 169 0.47 -16.23 -4.56
C GLY A 169 -0.29 -16.21 -3.22
N ARG A 170 0.34 -16.57 -2.10
CA ARG A 170 -0.28 -16.53 -0.75
C ARG A 170 -0.54 -15.10 -0.26
N ILE A 171 0.22 -14.14 -0.76
CA ILE A 171 0.08 -12.69 -0.52
C ILE A 171 0.48 -11.94 -1.78
N ILE A 172 -0.09 -10.78 -2.00
CA ILE A 172 0.27 -9.92 -3.13
C ILE A 172 1.47 -9.04 -2.71
N ILE A 173 2.59 -9.21 -3.37
CA ILE A 173 3.72 -8.28 -3.25
C ILE A 173 3.44 -7.09 -4.15
N MET A 174 3.43 -5.89 -3.57
CA MET A 174 3.12 -4.63 -4.25
C MET A 174 4.34 -3.70 -4.18
N PRO A 175 5.15 -3.62 -5.26
CA PRO A 175 6.27 -2.70 -5.32
C PRO A 175 5.83 -1.24 -5.16
N GLY A 176 6.52 -0.49 -4.30
CA GLY A 176 6.30 0.94 -4.09
C GLY A 176 7.60 1.67 -3.77
N ALA A 177 7.56 2.98 -3.68
CA ALA A 177 8.66 3.94 -3.62
C ALA A 177 9.29 4.26 -4.99
N GLY A 178 9.08 5.49 -5.46
CA GLY A 178 9.67 6.02 -6.68
C GLY A 178 9.09 5.45 -7.98
N VAL A 179 7.95 4.77 -7.92
CA VAL A 179 7.25 4.30 -9.11
C VAL A 179 6.73 5.48 -9.94
N ASN A 180 6.97 5.41 -11.25
CA ASN A 180 6.59 6.43 -12.22
C ASN A 180 6.33 5.80 -13.60
N PRO A 181 5.81 6.54 -14.59
CA PRO A 181 5.51 5.99 -15.91
C PRO A 181 6.70 5.36 -16.65
N GLN A 182 7.93 5.81 -16.35
CA GLN A 182 9.14 5.35 -17.02
C GLN A 182 9.64 4.01 -16.49
N ASN A 183 9.43 3.71 -15.19
CA ASN A 183 9.95 2.49 -14.57
C ASN A 183 8.89 1.43 -14.23
N ALA A 184 7.61 1.78 -14.22
CA ALA A 184 6.52 0.88 -13.83
C ALA A 184 6.50 -0.44 -14.62
N SER A 185 6.68 -0.38 -15.96
CA SER A 185 6.77 -1.59 -16.80
C SER A 185 7.90 -2.51 -16.37
N ARG A 186 9.09 -1.94 -16.26
CA ARG A 186 10.29 -2.68 -15.90
C ARG A 186 10.15 -3.37 -14.57
N ILE A 187 9.63 -2.63 -13.55
CA ILE A 187 9.39 -3.19 -12.22
C ILE A 187 8.42 -4.39 -12.31
N LEU A 188 7.30 -4.24 -13.00
CA LEU A 188 6.29 -5.30 -13.14
C LEU A 188 6.80 -6.51 -13.94
N GLU A 189 7.61 -6.29 -14.97
CA GLU A 189 8.19 -7.37 -15.80
C GLU A 189 9.22 -8.17 -15.01
N GLU A 190 10.21 -7.48 -14.43
CA GLU A 190 11.35 -8.12 -13.81
C GLU A 190 11.01 -8.78 -12.46
N THR A 191 9.99 -8.24 -11.75
CA THR A 191 9.56 -8.82 -10.45
C THR A 191 8.46 -9.87 -10.58
N GLY A 192 7.64 -9.81 -11.64
CA GLY A 192 6.43 -10.62 -11.76
C GLY A 192 5.26 -10.12 -10.89
N ALA A 193 5.37 -8.94 -10.26
CA ALA A 193 4.31 -8.39 -9.42
C ALA A 193 3.04 -8.09 -10.22
N LEU A 194 1.88 -8.29 -9.58
CA LEU A 194 0.55 -8.06 -10.16
C LEU A 194 -0.04 -6.70 -9.79
N GLU A 195 0.48 -6.07 -8.77
CA GLU A 195 0.04 -4.76 -8.30
C GLU A 195 1.25 -3.85 -8.09
N ILE A 196 1.06 -2.54 -8.23
CA ILE A 196 2.12 -1.55 -8.06
C ILE A 196 1.55 -0.31 -7.38
N HIS A 197 2.39 0.37 -6.61
CA HIS A 197 2.01 1.52 -5.81
C HIS A 197 2.86 2.74 -6.14
N GLY A 198 2.23 3.92 -6.25
CA GLY A 198 2.96 5.17 -6.46
C GLY A 198 2.11 6.41 -6.15
N SER A 199 2.75 7.51 -5.75
CA SER A 199 2.06 8.78 -5.52
C SER A 199 1.81 9.59 -6.81
N LEU A 200 2.63 9.38 -7.84
CA LEU A 200 2.52 9.97 -9.18
C LEU A 200 2.26 11.48 -9.15
N ARG A 201 3.09 12.20 -8.38
CA ARG A 201 2.89 13.62 -8.03
C ARG A 201 3.55 14.58 -9.03
N ARG A 202 2.88 15.69 -9.27
CA ARG A 202 3.41 16.90 -9.93
C ARG A 202 2.93 18.12 -9.14
N ASN A 203 3.83 19.06 -8.82
CA ASN A 203 3.50 20.27 -8.05
C ASN A 203 2.79 20.00 -6.70
N GLY A 204 3.21 18.95 -5.99
CA GLY A 204 2.69 18.64 -4.66
C GLY A 204 1.48 17.70 -4.63
N HIS A 205 0.74 17.51 -5.72
CA HIS A 205 -0.47 16.67 -5.79
C HIS A 205 -0.32 15.55 -6.82
N THR A 206 -1.13 14.51 -6.69
CA THR A 206 -1.24 13.46 -7.73
C THR A 206 -1.64 14.08 -9.06
N SER A 207 -1.05 13.60 -10.15
CA SER A 207 -1.35 14.05 -11.52
C SER A 207 -2.11 12.98 -12.28
N ALA A 208 -3.31 13.29 -12.74
CA ALA A 208 -4.12 12.40 -13.58
C ALA A 208 -3.38 11.99 -14.86
N GLU A 209 -2.57 12.89 -15.42
CA GLU A 209 -1.71 12.59 -16.58
C GLU A 209 -0.67 11.51 -16.28
N LEU A 210 0.02 11.61 -15.13
CA LEU A 210 1.00 10.60 -14.72
C LEU A 210 0.34 9.26 -14.39
N VAL A 211 -0.83 9.27 -13.74
CA VAL A 211 -1.62 8.06 -13.48
C VAL A 211 -1.99 7.39 -14.79
N ARG A 212 -2.54 8.14 -15.76
CA ARG A 212 -2.90 7.63 -17.09
C ARG A 212 -1.69 7.12 -17.86
N ALA A 213 -0.56 7.85 -17.82
CA ALA A 213 0.68 7.44 -18.46
C ALA A 213 1.25 6.14 -17.88
N THR A 214 1.10 5.92 -16.56
CA THR A 214 1.50 4.67 -15.91
C THR A 214 0.62 3.51 -16.37
N LEU A 215 -0.70 3.73 -16.48
CA LEU A 215 -1.66 2.70 -16.91
C LEU A 215 -1.63 2.39 -18.41
N ASN A 216 -1.27 3.36 -19.26
CA ASN A 216 -1.13 3.16 -20.71
C ASN A 216 0.07 2.28 -21.09
N ASN A 217 0.71 1.72 -20.12
CA ASN A 217 1.77 0.77 -20.29
C ASN A 217 1.19 -0.59 -20.73
N ARG A 218 1.88 -1.29 -21.68
CA ARG A 218 1.44 -2.58 -22.24
C ARG A 218 1.03 -3.62 -21.19
N HIS A 219 1.55 -3.54 -19.96
CA HIS A 219 1.28 -4.49 -18.88
C HIS A 219 -0.05 -4.29 -18.17
N PHE A 220 -0.70 -3.15 -18.34
CA PHE A 220 -2.05 -2.91 -17.85
C PHE A 220 -3.11 -3.10 -18.95
N SER A 221 -2.71 -3.08 -20.23
CA SER A 221 -3.60 -3.11 -21.39
C SER A 221 -3.84 -4.50 -22.00
N GLU A 222 -3.13 -5.54 -21.57
CA GLU A 222 -3.33 -6.87 -22.12
C GLU A 222 -4.47 -7.63 -21.43
N GLN A 223 -5.68 -7.50 -21.99
CA GLN A 223 -6.62 -8.60 -22.23
C GLN A 223 -7.58 -8.21 -23.36
N SER A 224 -7.04 -8.06 -24.58
CA SER A 224 -7.86 -8.31 -25.75
C SER A 224 -7.79 -9.81 -26.00
N PHE A 225 -8.80 -10.52 -25.55
CA PHE A 225 -8.99 -11.94 -25.87
C PHE A 225 -9.05 -12.11 -27.38
N THR A 226 -8.09 -12.77 -27.96
CA THR A 226 -8.26 -13.45 -29.25
C THR A 226 -9.09 -14.69 -28.96
N ILE A 227 -10.40 -14.58 -29.18
CA ILE A 227 -11.25 -15.76 -29.32
C ILE A 227 -11.00 -16.29 -30.73
N SER A 228 -10.36 -17.44 -30.82
CA SER A 228 -10.29 -18.27 -32.01
C SER A 228 -11.34 -19.36 -31.89
#